data_631a9c66836319533f50e68772c15539
#
_entry.id   631a9c66836319533f50e68772c15539
#
_cell.length_a   1.000
_cell.length_b   1.000
_cell.length_c   1.000
_cell.angle_alpha   90.00
_cell.angle_beta   90.00
_cell.angle_gamma   90.00
#
_symmetry.space_group_name_H-M   'P 1'
#
loop_
_entity.id
_entity.type
_entity.pdbx_description
1 polymer ?
#
loop_
_entity_poly.entity_id
_entity_poly.type
_entity_poly.pdbx_seq_one_letter_code
_entity_poly.pdbx_strand_id
1 'polypeptide(L)'
;MRRHIELVCALWLDKPIVGITEDDIRKRHREMATKGLRGKGPAPGQANLSMTTLRALINFASRQYRRADGSPLFLYNPVDVLKDHWAKLGTRTQRYIDKRTIGASWNALHDARDNPKNLDALAGIDLILFLLCTGARRNEGAQLQWQDVHINDDDPTDCWWHLADPKNGREVFLPLNSQAVEVLKRRERVAGNPHVFPSRSKAGHVLDPRAPMALVSEVAGKTLSCHDLRRTFTNIAMRECLIEKFRTDLLTCHVPAQADVTARNYLDLTRLDWLQPEAQRIGDYIEQQGLIARGGNVVALRA
;
A
#
# COMPACT_ATOMS: atom_id res chain seq x y z
N MET A 1 10.89 -7.16 -13.21
CA MET A 1 10.50 -8.49 -13.72
C MET A 1 11.71 -9.29 -14.22
N ARG A 2 12.49 -8.84 -15.22
CA ARG A 2 13.65 -9.57 -15.78
C ARG A 2 14.61 -10.13 -14.72
N ARG A 3 15.14 -9.28 -13.82
CA ARG A 3 16.06 -9.72 -12.74
C ARG A 3 15.46 -10.77 -11.81
N HIS A 4 14.14 -10.75 -11.60
CA HIS A 4 13.46 -11.76 -10.78
C HIS A 4 13.44 -13.10 -11.50
N ILE A 5 13.11 -13.10 -12.80
CA ILE A 5 13.11 -14.30 -13.64
C ILE A 5 14.50 -14.92 -13.69
N GLU A 6 15.53 -14.10 -13.93
CA GLU A 6 16.94 -14.55 -13.97
C GLU A 6 17.36 -15.24 -12.65
N LEU A 7 16.88 -14.75 -11.50
CA LEU A 7 17.17 -15.38 -10.21
C LEU A 7 16.36 -16.67 -9.97
N VAL A 8 15.08 -16.65 -10.30
CA VAL A 8 14.18 -17.78 -10.06
C VAL A 8 14.44 -18.94 -10.99
N CYS A 9 14.62 -18.62 -12.26
CA CYS A 9 14.81 -19.58 -13.36
C CYS A 9 16.29 -19.81 -13.71
N ALA A 10 17.22 -19.42 -12.83
CA ALA A 10 18.66 -19.51 -13.10
C ALA A 10 19.09 -20.90 -13.62
N LEU A 11 18.49 -21.97 -13.10
CA LEU A 11 18.78 -23.35 -13.51
C LEU A 11 18.16 -23.74 -14.87
N TRP A 12 17.33 -22.89 -15.44
CA TRP A 12 16.56 -23.18 -16.66
C TRP A 12 16.76 -22.15 -17.78
N LEU A 13 17.64 -21.15 -17.57
CA LEU A 13 17.87 -20.08 -18.55
C LEU A 13 18.35 -20.62 -19.90
N ASP A 14 19.18 -21.69 -19.85
CA ASP A 14 19.74 -22.33 -21.04
C ASP A 14 18.99 -23.58 -21.48
N LYS A 15 17.85 -23.90 -20.83
CA LYS A 15 17.00 -25.02 -21.21
C LYS A 15 15.85 -24.55 -22.10
N PRO A 16 15.45 -25.35 -23.10
CA PRO A 16 14.20 -25.10 -23.80
C PRO A 16 13.05 -25.07 -22.79
N ILE A 17 12.18 -24.08 -22.89
CA ILE A 17 11.05 -23.91 -21.95
C ILE A 17 10.14 -25.14 -21.93
N VAL A 18 10.02 -25.86 -23.05
CA VAL A 18 9.26 -27.12 -23.17
C VAL A 18 9.88 -28.28 -22.39
N GLY A 19 11.15 -28.16 -22.01
CA GLY A 19 11.86 -29.17 -21.21
C GLY A 19 11.72 -28.99 -19.70
N ILE A 20 10.95 -28.00 -19.23
CA ILE A 20 10.65 -27.82 -17.81
C ILE A 20 9.52 -28.75 -17.42
N THR A 21 9.83 -29.73 -16.55
CA THR A 21 8.87 -30.76 -16.12
C THR A 21 8.11 -30.34 -14.85
N GLU A 22 7.02 -31.03 -14.55
CA GLU A 22 6.28 -30.87 -13.29
C GLU A 22 7.17 -31.15 -12.07
N ASP A 23 8.09 -32.12 -12.15
CA ASP A 23 8.99 -32.44 -11.05
C ASP A 23 10.04 -31.34 -10.84
N ASP A 24 10.54 -30.71 -11.90
CA ASP A 24 11.37 -29.51 -11.82
C ASP A 24 10.64 -28.39 -11.07
N ILE A 25 9.35 -28.18 -11.38
CA ILE A 25 8.50 -27.18 -10.73
C ILE A 25 8.31 -27.51 -9.24
N ARG A 26 7.90 -28.74 -8.89
CA ARG A 26 7.72 -29.17 -7.49
C ARG A 26 9.00 -28.99 -6.69
N LYS A 27 10.13 -29.45 -7.23
CA LYS A 27 11.44 -29.38 -6.57
C LYS A 27 11.83 -27.93 -6.33
N ARG A 28 11.79 -27.10 -7.36
CA ARG A 28 12.17 -25.69 -7.27
C ARG A 28 11.27 -24.90 -6.33
N HIS A 29 9.95 -25.10 -6.39
CA HIS A 29 9.00 -24.47 -5.48
C HIS A 29 9.30 -24.84 -4.02
N ARG A 30 9.52 -26.15 -3.73
CA ARG A 30 9.85 -26.63 -2.39
C ARG A 30 11.17 -26.04 -1.88
N GLU A 31 12.21 -26.02 -2.70
CA GLU A 31 13.51 -25.43 -2.33
C GLU A 31 13.36 -23.95 -1.96
N MET A 32 12.67 -23.17 -2.77
CA MET A 32 12.42 -21.77 -2.47
C MET A 32 11.56 -21.56 -1.23
N ALA A 33 10.52 -22.38 -1.04
CA ALA A 33 9.64 -22.28 0.11
C ALA A 33 10.35 -22.56 1.42
N THR A 34 11.30 -23.53 1.43
CA THR A 34 11.98 -23.99 2.65
C THR A 34 13.33 -23.29 2.90
N LYS A 35 14.11 -23.01 1.86
CA LYS A 35 15.48 -22.46 1.97
C LYS A 35 15.59 -21.02 1.48
N GLY A 36 14.57 -20.53 0.74
CA GLY A 36 14.62 -19.24 0.06
C GLY A 36 15.51 -19.23 -1.19
N LEU A 37 15.40 -18.21 -2.02
CA LEU A 37 16.14 -18.07 -3.27
C LEU A 37 17.67 -18.07 -3.09
N ARG A 38 18.14 -17.58 -1.95
CA ARG A 38 19.57 -17.41 -1.65
C ARG A 38 20.01 -18.18 -0.40
N GLY A 39 19.24 -19.17 0.03
CA GLY A 39 19.54 -19.93 1.23
C GLY A 39 19.42 -19.13 2.55
N LYS A 40 18.77 -17.97 2.53
CA LYS A 40 18.62 -17.07 3.69
C LYS A 40 17.45 -17.42 4.62
N GLY A 41 16.83 -18.58 4.40
CA GLY A 41 15.69 -19.06 5.20
C GLY A 41 14.40 -19.17 4.38
N PRO A 42 13.33 -19.72 4.98
CA PRO A 42 12.06 -19.99 4.31
C PRO A 42 11.47 -18.76 3.64
N ALA A 43 11.01 -18.89 2.39
CA ALA A 43 10.40 -17.81 1.63
C ALA A 43 9.16 -18.29 0.84
N PRO A 44 8.10 -18.79 1.51
CA PRO A 44 6.93 -19.39 0.86
C PRO A 44 6.19 -18.42 -0.06
N GLY A 45 6.06 -17.15 0.34
CA GLY A 45 5.42 -16.12 -0.49
C GLY A 45 6.19 -15.83 -1.78
N GLN A 46 7.53 -15.86 -1.72
CA GLN A 46 8.37 -15.68 -2.89
C GLN A 46 8.32 -16.90 -3.81
N ALA A 47 8.29 -18.10 -3.24
CA ALA A 47 8.11 -19.34 -4.00
C ALA A 47 6.81 -19.31 -4.80
N ASN A 48 5.69 -18.97 -4.17
CA ASN A 48 4.39 -18.86 -4.83
C ASN A 48 4.41 -17.79 -5.93
N LEU A 49 4.92 -16.59 -5.63
CA LEU A 49 5.02 -15.50 -6.62
C LEU A 49 5.86 -15.90 -7.83
N SER A 50 6.98 -16.58 -7.59
CA SER A 50 7.88 -17.03 -8.65
C SER A 50 7.20 -18.01 -9.61
N MET A 51 6.49 -18.99 -9.06
CA MET A 51 5.77 -19.97 -9.88
C MET A 51 4.54 -19.36 -10.58
N THR A 52 3.85 -18.42 -9.94
CA THR A 52 2.79 -17.64 -10.59
C THR A 52 3.32 -16.85 -11.80
N THR A 53 4.50 -16.24 -11.67
CA THR A 53 5.16 -15.53 -12.77
C THR A 53 5.54 -16.48 -13.90
N LEU A 54 6.13 -17.64 -13.57
CA LEU A 54 6.49 -18.66 -14.56
C LEU A 54 5.24 -19.21 -15.27
N ARG A 55 4.16 -19.45 -14.53
CA ARG A 55 2.86 -19.88 -15.10
C ARG A 55 2.35 -18.88 -16.14
N ALA A 56 2.43 -17.59 -15.83
CA ALA A 56 2.01 -16.54 -16.76
C ALA A 56 2.90 -16.50 -18.02
N LEU A 57 4.22 -16.70 -17.90
CA LEU A 57 5.13 -16.77 -19.03
C LEU A 57 4.87 -17.98 -19.93
N ILE A 58 4.65 -19.15 -19.34
CA ILE A 58 4.34 -20.37 -20.11
C ILE A 58 3.00 -20.22 -20.83
N ASN A 59 1.98 -19.67 -20.16
CA ASN A 59 0.69 -19.39 -20.80
C ASN A 59 0.81 -18.38 -21.94
N PHE A 60 1.66 -17.36 -21.80
CA PHE A 60 1.96 -16.41 -22.87
C PHE A 60 2.64 -17.13 -24.04
N ALA A 61 3.71 -17.89 -23.76
CA ALA A 61 4.44 -18.63 -24.78
C ALA A 61 3.54 -19.61 -25.53
N SER A 62 2.67 -20.34 -24.84
CA SER A 62 1.72 -21.28 -25.44
C SER A 62 0.72 -20.61 -26.40
N ARG A 63 0.37 -19.33 -26.13
CA ARG A 63 -0.52 -18.56 -27.04
C ARG A 63 0.20 -17.96 -28.23
N GLN A 64 1.44 -17.48 -28.03
CA GLN A 64 2.21 -16.77 -29.05
C GLN A 64 2.95 -17.72 -30.01
N TYR A 65 3.38 -18.85 -29.53
CA TYR A 65 4.23 -19.76 -30.29
C TYR A 65 3.53 -21.09 -30.55
N ARG A 66 3.71 -21.62 -31.75
CA ARG A 66 3.20 -22.91 -32.18
C ARG A 66 4.37 -23.80 -32.58
N ARG A 67 4.15 -25.12 -32.56
CA ARG A 67 5.05 -26.08 -33.17
C ARG A 67 4.95 -26.00 -34.71
N ALA A 68 5.87 -26.63 -35.42
CA ALA A 68 5.89 -26.64 -36.87
C ALA A 68 4.60 -27.26 -37.49
N ASP A 69 3.96 -28.17 -36.76
CA ASP A 69 2.70 -28.81 -37.13
C ASP A 69 1.45 -27.98 -36.77
N GLY A 70 1.63 -26.76 -36.25
CA GLY A 70 0.53 -25.89 -35.83
C GLY A 70 -0.04 -26.18 -34.44
N SER A 71 0.41 -27.28 -33.79
CA SER A 71 -0.06 -27.63 -32.43
C SER A 71 0.45 -26.62 -31.38
N PRO A 72 -0.21 -26.48 -30.20
CA PRO A 72 0.27 -25.66 -29.11
C PRO A 72 1.67 -26.06 -28.65
N LEU A 73 2.50 -25.08 -28.26
CA LEU A 73 3.83 -25.33 -27.72
C LEU A 73 3.78 -26.22 -26.46
N PHE A 74 2.75 -26.03 -25.62
CA PHE A 74 2.46 -26.83 -24.45
C PHE A 74 1.03 -27.37 -24.52
N LEU A 75 0.85 -28.65 -24.20
CA LEU A 75 -0.46 -29.26 -24.05
C LEU A 75 -1.14 -28.81 -22.75
N TYR A 76 -0.35 -28.64 -21.70
CA TYR A 76 -0.76 -28.12 -20.39
C TYR A 76 0.39 -27.35 -19.76
N ASN A 77 0.07 -26.50 -18.79
CA ASN A 77 1.09 -25.74 -18.09
C ASN A 77 1.67 -26.58 -16.94
N PRO A 78 2.98 -26.92 -16.94
CA PRO A 78 3.56 -27.75 -15.88
C PRO A 78 3.47 -27.13 -14.48
N VAL A 79 3.28 -25.82 -14.36
CA VAL A 79 3.09 -25.16 -13.07
C VAL A 79 1.74 -25.50 -12.44
N ASP A 80 0.77 -25.97 -13.22
CA ASP A 80 -0.56 -26.34 -12.71
C ASP A 80 -0.50 -27.52 -11.74
N VAL A 81 0.58 -28.28 -11.72
CA VAL A 81 0.86 -29.32 -10.72
C VAL A 81 0.89 -28.77 -9.28
N LEU A 82 1.07 -27.47 -9.11
CA LEU A 82 1.05 -26.81 -7.80
C LEU A 82 -0.35 -26.41 -7.35
N LYS A 83 -1.42 -26.65 -8.12
CA LYS A 83 -2.77 -26.18 -7.82
C LYS A 83 -3.19 -26.44 -6.37
N ASP A 84 -2.93 -27.64 -5.86
CA ASP A 84 -3.28 -28.06 -4.51
C ASP A 84 -2.07 -28.06 -3.54
N HIS A 85 -0.90 -27.62 -4.01
CA HIS A 85 0.38 -27.70 -3.29
C HIS A 85 1.07 -26.36 -3.12
N TRP A 86 0.36 -25.25 -3.28
CA TRP A 86 0.93 -23.92 -3.00
C TRP A 86 1.35 -23.83 -1.54
N ALA A 87 2.49 -23.21 -1.30
CA ALA A 87 2.99 -23.00 0.05
C ALA A 87 2.00 -22.16 0.86
N LYS A 88 1.62 -22.64 2.05
CA LYS A 88 0.72 -21.91 2.95
C LYS A 88 1.38 -20.63 3.40
N LEU A 89 0.68 -19.52 3.26
CA LEU A 89 1.11 -18.21 3.73
C LEU A 89 0.39 -17.92 5.04
N GLY A 90 1.13 -17.45 6.04
CA GLY A 90 0.52 -16.95 7.28
C GLY A 90 -0.41 -15.76 7.00
N THR A 91 -1.45 -15.62 7.79
CA THR A 91 -2.36 -14.48 7.72
C THR A 91 -1.65 -13.21 8.23
N ARG A 92 -1.87 -12.09 7.53
CA ARG A 92 -1.32 -10.78 7.91
C ARG A 92 -2.38 -9.89 8.58
N THR A 93 -3.45 -10.47 9.11
CA THR A 93 -4.60 -9.73 9.66
C THR A 93 -4.24 -8.87 10.87
N GLN A 94 -3.22 -9.25 11.65
CA GLN A 94 -2.78 -8.51 12.84
C GLN A 94 -1.68 -7.47 12.55
N ARG A 95 -1.31 -7.25 11.29
CA ARG A 95 -0.30 -6.26 10.91
C ARG A 95 -0.96 -4.90 10.68
N TYR A 96 -1.21 -4.19 11.74
CA TYR A 96 -1.67 -2.80 11.79
C TYR A 96 -1.28 -2.19 13.15
N ILE A 97 -1.27 -0.88 13.29
CA ILE A 97 -1.07 -0.20 14.57
C ILE A 97 -2.39 -0.33 15.34
N ASP A 98 -2.37 -0.99 16.48
CA ASP A 98 -3.58 -1.18 17.27
C ASP A 98 -3.91 0.06 18.13
N LYS A 99 -5.11 0.10 18.68
CA LYS A 99 -5.61 1.23 19.48
C LYS A 99 -4.76 1.59 20.70
N ARG A 100 -3.96 0.65 21.22
CA ARG A 100 -3.11 0.89 22.40
C ARG A 100 -1.84 1.65 22.02
N THR A 101 -1.40 1.53 20.80
CA THR A 101 -0.12 2.07 20.32
C THR A 101 -0.27 3.17 19.28
N ILE A 102 -1.48 3.39 18.74
CA ILE A 102 -1.71 4.41 17.70
C ILE A 102 -1.37 5.81 18.19
N GLY A 103 -1.79 6.19 19.41
CA GLY A 103 -1.49 7.49 19.99
C GLY A 103 0.00 7.70 20.23
N ALA A 104 0.70 6.70 20.77
CA ALA A 104 2.15 6.76 20.94
C ALA A 104 2.88 6.84 19.60
N SER A 105 2.42 6.11 18.56
CA SER A 105 2.99 6.16 17.21
C SER A 105 2.79 7.53 16.55
N TRP A 106 1.60 8.13 16.73
CA TRP A 106 1.29 9.49 16.29
C TRP A 106 2.24 10.50 16.92
N ASN A 107 2.37 10.48 18.25
CA ASN A 107 3.24 11.38 18.99
C ASN A 107 4.71 11.21 18.61
N ALA A 108 5.20 9.98 18.49
CA ALA A 108 6.59 9.71 18.10
C ALA A 108 6.92 10.26 16.70
N LEU A 109 5.97 10.23 15.76
CA LEU A 109 6.14 10.84 14.43
C LEU A 109 6.20 12.37 14.53
N HIS A 110 5.36 13.02 15.35
CA HIS A 110 5.40 14.46 15.56
C HIS A 110 6.69 14.87 16.26
N ASP A 111 7.12 14.18 17.32
CA ASP A 111 8.35 14.46 18.03
C ASP A 111 9.60 14.30 17.11
N ALA A 112 9.59 13.28 16.25
CA ALA A 112 10.64 13.08 15.24
C ALA A 112 10.62 14.16 14.15
N ARG A 113 9.44 14.72 13.85
CA ARG A 113 9.27 15.82 12.91
C ARG A 113 9.88 17.13 13.43
N ASP A 114 9.77 17.40 14.71
CA ASP A 114 10.29 18.62 15.32
C ASP A 114 11.83 18.64 15.34
N ASN A 115 12.47 17.47 15.27
CA ASN A 115 13.93 17.32 15.22
C ASN A 115 14.39 16.41 14.07
N PRO A 116 14.15 16.79 12.81
CA PRO A 116 14.47 15.94 11.66
C PRO A 116 15.98 15.97 11.39
N LYS A 117 16.55 14.82 11.05
CA LYS A 117 17.98 14.69 10.70
C LYS A 117 18.36 15.49 9.45
N ASN A 118 17.44 15.64 8.52
CA ASN A 118 17.58 16.39 7.28
C ASN A 118 16.22 16.53 6.58
N LEU A 119 16.17 17.29 5.48
CA LEU A 119 14.94 17.54 4.71
C LEU A 119 14.31 16.25 4.13
N ASP A 120 15.11 15.27 3.71
CA ASP A 120 14.61 13.99 3.19
C ASP A 120 13.95 13.17 4.32
N ALA A 121 14.50 13.22 5.54
CA ALA A 121 13.92 12.59 6.72
C ALA A 121 12.59 13.27 7.09
N LEU A 122 12.54 14.61 7.08
CA LEU A 122 11.33 15.38 7.31
C LEU A 122 10.24 15.03 6.29
N ALA A 123 10.58 14.98 5.00
CA ALA A 123 9.65 14.58 3.95
C ALA A 123 9.13 13.14 4.15
N GLY A 124 10.00 12.25 4.61
CA GLY A 124 9.63 10.86 4.91
C GLY A 124 8.67 10.76 6.10
N ILE A 125 8.88 11.54 7.16
CA ILE A 125 8.00 11.57 8.35
C ILE A 125 6.62 12.14 7.96
N ASP A 126 6.60 13.28 7.26
CA ASP A 126 5.35 13.92 6.81
C ASP A 126 4.58 13.01 5.84
N LEU A 127 5.27 12.25 4.97
CA LEU A 127 4.64 11.24 4.15
C LEU A 127 3.95 10.15 5.00
N ILE A 128 4.60 9.64 6.05
CA ILE A 128 3.99 8.63 6.93
C ILE A 128 2.76 9.18 7.66
N LEU A 129 2.83 10.42 8.17
CA LEU A 129 1.67 11.09 8.77
C LEU A 129 0.52 11.24 7.77
N PHE A 130 0.80 11.69 6.54
CA PHE A 130 -0.19 11.79 5.47
C PHE A 130 -0.82 10.43 5.13
N LEU A 131 -0.01 9.36 4.98
CA LEU A 131 -0.52 8.01 4.71
C LEU A 131 -1.39 7.48 5.86
N LEU A 132 -1.07 7.82 7.09
CA LEU A 132 -1.86 7.43 8.26
C LEU A 132 -3.21 8.14 8.28
N CYS A 133 -3.25 9.44 7.94
CA CYS A 133 -4.46 10.26 7.93
C CYS A 133 -5.39 9.99 6.74
N THR A 134 -4.86 9.50 5.60
CA THR A 134 -5.63 9.34 4.36
C THR A 134 -5.87 7.88 3.97
N GLY A 135 -5.13 6.94 4.53
CA GLY A 135 -5.16 5.54 4.09
C GLY A 135 -4.61 5.32 2.69
N ALA A 136 -3.97 6.32 2.07
CA ALA A 136 -3.39 6.23 0.73
C ALA A 136 -2.34 5.11 0.61
N ARG A 137 -2.14 4.59 -0.61
CA ARG A 137 -1.00 3.69 -0.86
C ARG A 137 0.29 4.51 -0.86
N ARG A 138 1.40 3.88 -0.45
CA ARG A 138 2.71 4.54 -0.38
C ARG A 138 3.05 5.35 -1.64
N ASN A 139 2.90 4.75 -2.80
CA ASN A 139 3.28 5.41 -4.05
C ASN A 139 2.30 6.53 -4.43
N GLU A 140 1.01 6.39 -4.09
CA GLU A 140 0.00 7.43 -4.28
C GLU A 140 0.36 8.70 -3.49
N GLY A 141 0.64 8.54 -2.19
CA GLY A 141 1.09 9.67 -1.36
C GLY A 141 2.48 10.19 -1.75
N ALA A 142 3.45 9.30 -1.99
CA ALA A 142 4.83 9.72 -2.29
C ALA A 142 4.96 10.51 -3.61
N GLN A 143 4.12 10.21 -4.60
CA GLN A 143 4.09 10.87 -5.91
C GLN A 143 3.15 12.06 -5.96
N LEU A 144 2.45 12.39 -4.86
CA LEU A 144 1.54 13.53 -4.79
C LEU A 144 2.25 14.82 -5.20
N GLN A 145 1.63 15.57 -6.10
CA GLN A 145 2.12 16.87 -6.55
C GLN A 145 1.24 18.00 -6.01
N TRP A 146 1.80 19.18 -5.89
CA TRP A 146 1.08 20.35 -5.40
C TRP A 146 -0.11 20.75 -6.27
N GLN A 147 -0.06 20.49 -7.57
CA GLN A 147 -1.18 20.73 -8.48
C GLN A 147 -2.38 19.82 -8.21
N ASP A 148 -2.17 18.68 -7.54
CA ASP A 148 -3.18 17.70 -7.22
C ASP A 148 -3.74 17.88 -5.80
N VAL A 149 -3.42 19.00 -5.14
CA VAL A 149 -3.87 19.33 -3.78
C VAL A 149 -4.70 20.60 -3.81
N HIS A 150 -5.89 20.53 -3.29
CA HIS A 150 -6.76 21.67 -3.03
C HIS A 150 -6.95 21.86 -1.53
N ILE A 151 -6.63 23.05 -1.04
CA ILE A 151 -6.84 23.46 0.34
C ILE A 151 -7.63 24.76 0.30
N ASN A 152 -8.79 24.74 0.93
CA ASN A 152 -9.62 25.92 1.13
C ASN A 152 -9.48 26.36 2.59
N ASP A 153 -8.88 27.53 2.81
CA ASP A 153 -8.66 28.06 4.15
C ASP A 153 -9.94 28.60 4.80
N ASP A 154 -10.91 28.97 3.98
CA ASP A 154 -12.20 29.51 4.43
C ASP A 154 -13.22 28.40 4.71
N ASP A 155 -13.08 27.25 4.07
CA ASP A 155 -13.94 26.08 4.25
C ASP A 155 -13.08 24.80 4.43
N PRO A 156 -12.82 24.38 5.65
CA PRO A 156 -12.07 23.15 5.92
C PRO A 156 -12.70 21.87 5.37
N THR A 157 -13.99 21.92 5.04
CA THR A 157 -14.70 20.75 4.45
C THR A 157 -14.46 20.62 2.95
N ASP A 158 -14.02 21.70 2.28
CA ASP A 158 -13.65 21.74 0.86
C ASP A 158 -12.12 21.60 0.70
N CYS A 159 -11.55 20.59 1.34
CA CYS A 159 -10.14 20.23 1.16
C CYS A 159 -10.05 18.83 0.58
N TRP A 160 -9.37 18.68 -0.56
CA TRP A 160 -9.25 17.39 -1.26
C TRP A 160 -7.92 17.24 -2.00
N TRP A 161 -7.62 16.00 -2.38
CA TRP A 161 -6.50 15.68 -3.23
C TRP A 161 -6.94 14.79 -4.38
N HIS A 162 -6.30 15.00 -5.53
CA HIS A 162 -6.60 14.31 -6.77
C HIS A 162 -5.60 13.18 -7.00
N LEU A 163 -6.12 12.02 -7.34
CA LEU A 163 -5.35 10.84 -7.73
C LEU A 163 -5.70 10.49 -9.18
N ALA A 164 -4.86 10.97 -10.11
CA ALA A 164 -5.11 10.88 -11.54
C ALA A 164 -5.03 9.45 -12.10
N ASP A 165 -4.12 8.63 -11.57
CA ASP A 165 -3.92 7.24 -12.03
C ASP A 165 -3.84 6.27 -10.84
N PRO A 166 -4.96 5.99 -10.16
CA PRO A 166 -5.01 4.94 -9.15
C PRO A 166 -4.82 3.58 -9.80
N LYS A 167 -4.32 2.62 -9.04
CA LYS A 167 -4.14 1.22 -9.49
C LYS A 167 -5.37 0.63 -10.19
N ASN A 168 -6.54 1.21 -10.00
CA ASN A 168 -7.82 0.76 -10.55
C ASN A 168 -8.24 1.51 -11.84
N GLY A 169 -7.40 2.42 -12.36
CA GLY A 169 -7.55 3.06 -13.67
C GLY A 169 -8.66 4.11 -13.79
N ARG A 170 -9.21 4.64 -12.69
CA ARG A 170 -10.15 5.77 -12.69
C ARG A 170 -9.62 6.85 -11.77
N GLU A 171 -9.52 8.07 -12.26
CA GLU A 171 -9.19 9.22 -11.41
C GLU A 171 -10.20 9.39 -10.29
N VAL A 172 -9.74 9.91 -9.16
CA VAL A 172 -10.59 10.14 -8.00
C VAL A 172 -10.12 11.34 -7.20
N PHE A 173 -11.08 12.14 -6.72
CA PHE A 173 -10.88 13.24 -5.78
C PHE A 173 -11.28 12.76 -4.39
N LEU A 174 -10.34 12.73 -3.47
CA LEU A 174 -10.50 12.22 -2.12
C LEU A 174 -10.47 13.35 -1.09
N PRO A 175 -11.35 13.33 -0.07
CA PRO A 175 -11.33 14.35 0.97
C PRO A 175 -10.05 14.30 1.80
N LEU A 176 -9.66 15.46 2.32
CA LEU A 176 -8.62 15.61 3.32
C LEU A 176 -9.27 15.94 4.68
N ASN A 177 -8.85 15.24 5.72
CA ASN A 177 -9.14 15.66 7.09
C ASN A 177 -8.20 16.79 7.53
N SER A 178 -8.54 17.49 8.59
CA SER A 178 -7.74 18.62 9.11
C SER A 178 -6.30 18.23 9.44
N GLN A 179 -6.07 17.02 9.93
CA GLN A 179 -4.74 16.51 10.27
C GLN A 179 -3.86 16.33 9.02
N ALA A 180 -4.44 15.83 7.91
CA ALA A 180 -3.72 15.74 6.64
C ALA A 180 -3.46 17.11 6.04
N VAL A 181 -4.43 18.03 6.12
CA VAL A 181 -4.27 19.43 5.70
C VAL A 181 -3.14 20.11 6.49
N GLU A 182 -3.07 19.89 7.79
CA GLU A 182 -2.00 20.43 8.63
C GLU A 182 -0.62 19.94 8.20
N VAL A 183 -0.50 18.63 7.91
CA VAL A 183 0.74 18.06 7.36
C VAL A 183 1.11 18.77 6.06
N LEU A 184 0.17 18.98 5.14
CA LEU A 184 0.41 19.62 3.85
C LEU A 184 0.80 21.09 4.01
N LYS A 185 0.10 21.86 4.85
CA LYS A 185 0.39 23.28 5.10
C LYS A 185 1.78 23.53 5.70
N ARG A 186 2.31 22.59 6.46
CA ARG A 186 3.66 22.66 7.03
C ARG A 186 4.77 22.33 6.02
N ARG A 187 4.40 21.87 4.81
CA ARG A 187 5.37 21.54 3.77
C ARG A 187 5.75 22.76 2.95
N GLU A 188 7.04 22.97 2.78
CA GLU A 188 7.56 24.00 1.88
C GLU A 188 7.61 23.47 0.45
N ARG A 189 7.25 24.33 -0.50
CA ARG A 189 7.42 24.04 -1.93
C ARG A 189 8.89 24.22 -2.31
N VAL A 190 9.49 23.19 -2.87
CA VAL A 190 10.88 23.21 -3.33
C VAL A 190 10.92 23.67 -4.78
N ALA A 191 11.67 24.75 -5.06
CA ALA A 191 11.79 25.28 -6.41
C ALA A 191 12.26 24.19 -7.40
N GLY A 192 11.56 24.04 -8.52
CA GLY A 192 11.86 23.05 -9.54
C GLY A 192 11.44 21.62 -9.21
N ASN A 193 10.79 21.38 -8.06
CA ASN A 193 10.26 20.06 -7.69
C ASN A 193 8.74 20.13 -7.44
N PRO A 194 7.90 19.47 -8.25
CA PRO A 194 6.46 19.55 -8.12
C PRO A 194 5.90 18.75 -6.92
N HIS A 195 6.68 17.83 -6.33
CA HIS A 195 6.18 16.89 -5.35
C HIS A 195 6.00 17.52 -3.96
N VAL A 196 4.96 17.10 -3.27
CA VAL A 196 4.66 17.47 -1.88
C VAL A 196 5.70 16.89 -0.91
N PHE A 197 6.17 15.67 -1.19
CA PHE A 197 7.18 14.96 -0.40
C PHE A 197 8.48 14.78 -1.21
N PRO A 198 9.21 15.88 -1.44
CA PRO A 198 10.42 15.86 -2.26
C PRO A 198 11.56 15.10 -1.58
N SER A 199 12.47 14.56 -2.39
CA SER A 199 13.74 14.01 -1.92
C SER A 199 14.82 14.15 -2.98
N ARG A 200 16.09 13.96 -2.58
CA ARG A 200 17.25 13.95 -3.48
C ARG A 200 17.37 12.69 -4.33
N SER A 201 16.36 11.80 -4.31
CA SER A 201 16.31 10.64 -5.18
C SER A 201 16.20 11.06 -6.66
N LYS A 202 16.61 10.20 -7.59
CA LYS A 202 16.44 10.43 -9.03
C LYS A 202 14.97 10.63 -9.45
N ALA A 203 14.03 10.17 -8.64
CA ALA A 203 12.60 10.34 -8.87
C ALA A 203 12.06 11.69 -8.38
N GLY A 204 12.87 12.48 -7.66
CA GLY A 204 12.47 13.76 -7.09
C GLY A 204 11.58 13.66 -5.84
N HIS A 205 11.12 12.49 -5.46
CA HIS A 205 10.23 12.26 -4.30
C HIS A 205 10.72 11.13 -3.40
N VAL A 206 10.15 11.00 -2.21
CA VAL A 206 10.45 9.93 -1.26
C VAL A 206 10.09 8.58 -1.87
N LEU A 207 11.09 7.69 -2.05
CA LEU A 207 10.87 6.34 -2.57
C LEU A 207 10.55 5.32 -1.48
N ASP A 208 11.25 5.41 -0.35
CA ASP A 208 11.13 4.44 0.73
C ASP A 208 11.38 5.09 2.10
N PRO A 209 10.33 5.42 2.85
CA PRO A 209 10.43 6.08 4.15
C PRO A 209 10.77 5.08 5.28
N ARG A 210 11.92 4.38 5.16
CA ARG A 210 12.31 3.30 6.08
C ARG A 210 12.51 3.77 7.51
N ALA A 211 13.17 4.92 7.70
CA ALA A 211 13.47 5.41 9.05
C ALA A 211 12.20 5.73 9.85
N PRO A 212 11.24 6.53 9.36
CA PRO A 212 9.99 6.75 10.09
C PRO A 212 9.14 5.47 10.22
N MET A 213 9.18 4.54 9.24
CA MET A 213 8.52 3.25 9.41
C MET A 213 9.18 2.34 10.45
N ALA A 214 10.49 2.43 10.63
CA ALA A 214 11.19 1.73 11.72
C ALA A 214 10.76 2.28 13.08
N LEU A 215 10.67 3.61 13.23
CA LEU A 215 10.17 4.26 14.45
C LEU A 215 8.74 3.79 14.79
N VAL A 216 7.83 3.82 13.81
CA VAL A 216 6.45 3.32 14.00
C VAL A 216 6.44 1.84 14.40
N SER A 217 7.31 1.02 13.79
CA SER A 217 7.41 -0.42 14.08
C SER A 217 7.91 -0.68 15.50
N GLU A 218 8.87 0.12 15.96
CA GLU A 218 9.42 0.06 17.31
C GLU A 218 8.34 0.39 18.34
N VAL A 219 7.67 1.53 18.20
CA VAL A 219 6.59 1.96 19.11
C VAL A 219 5.43 0.96 19.11
N ALA A 220 5.07 0.41 17.95
CA ALA A 220 4.01 -0.58 17.83
C ALA A 220 4.41 -1.99 18.34
N GLY A 221 5.69 -2.23 18.65
CA GLY A 221 6.22 -3.53 19.07
C GLY A 221 6.12 -4.62 18.00
N LYS A 222 6.03 -4.26 16.72
CA LYS A 222 5.90 -5.21 15.61
C LYS A 222 6.41 -4.62 14.29
N THR A 223 6.96 -5.46 13.42
CA THR A 223 7.41 -5.02 12.09
C THR A 223 6.24 -4.62 11.21
N LEU A 224 6.19 -3.35 10.82
CA LEU A 224 5.17 -2.77 9.97
C LEU A 224 5.77 -2.22 8.67
N SER A 225 4.94 -2.07 7.66
CA SER A 225 5.24 -1.45 6.37
C SER A 225 4.23 -0.35 6.06
N CYS A 226 4.50 0.52 5.09
CA CYS A 226 3.54 1.55 4.68
C CYS A 226 2.15 0.98 4.30
N HIS A 227 2.08 -0.26 3.80
CA HIS A 227 0.79 -0.89 3.51
C HIS A 227 0.01 -1.22 4.80
N ASP A 228 0.70 -1.43 5.91
CA ASP A 228 0.07 -1.69 7.20
C ASP A 228 -0.52 -0.41 7.82
N LEU A 229 -0.06 0.79 7.40
CA LEU A 229 -0.73 2.07 7.74
C LEU A 229 -2.13 2.15 7.14
N ARG A 230 -2.28 1.74 5.89
CA ARG A 230 -3.61 1.67 5.24
C ARG A 230 -4.52 0.65 5.94
N ARG A 231 -3.96 -0.47 6.42
CA ARG A 231 -4.71 -1.41 7.27
C ARG A 231 -5.10 -0.78 8.61
N THR A 232 -4.22 0.03 9.19
CA THR A 232 -4.51 0.81 10.40
C THR A 232 -5.68 1.75 10.15
N PHE A 233 -5.62 2.57 9.09
CA PHE A 233 -6.71 3.46 8.68
C PHE A 233 -8.04 2.70 8.53
N THR A 234 -8.05 1.58 7.78
CA THR A 234 -9.25 0.76 7.58
C THR A 234 -9.79 0.19 8.90
N ASN A 235 -8.91 -0.27 9.82
CA ASN A 235 -9.34 -0.77 11.12
C ASN A 235 -9.92 0.34 11.99
N ILE A 236 -9.31 1.52 12.02
CA ILE A 236 -9.83 2.69 12.74
C ILE A 236 -11.21 3.07 12.17
N ALA A 237 -11.32 3.22 10.85
CA ALA A 237 -12.57 3.56 10.19
C ALA A 237 -13.70 2.63 10.60
N MET A 238 -13.50 1.31 10.45
CA MET A 238 -14.59 0.35 10.63
C MET A 238 -14.84 -0.04 12.09
N ARG A 239 -13.83 -0.07 12.94
CA ARG A 239 -13.94 -0.59 14.31
C ARG A 239 -14.09 0.49 15.38
N GLU A 240 -13.39 1.59 15.21
CA GLU A 240 -13.34 2.65 16.21
C GLU A 240 -14.31 3.80 15.82
N CYS A 241 -14.35 4.16 14.53
CA CYS A 241 -15.25 5.20 14.01
C CYS A 241 -16.59 4.64 13.50
N LEU A 242 -16.78 3.31 13.46
CA LEU A 242 -18.01 2.64 13.00
C LEU A 242 -18.47 3.09 11.60
N ILE A 243 -17.53 3.36 10.71
CA ILE A 243 -17.80 3.72 9.33
C ILE A 243 -18.06 2.44 8.54
N GLU A 244 -19.14 2.45 7.76
CA GLU A 244 -19.51 1.31 6.93
C GLU A 244 -18.41 0.90 5.95
N LYS A 245 -18.33 -0.40 5.68
CA LYS A 245 -17.34 -0.97 4.77
C LYS A 245 -17.35 -0.29 3.40
N PHE A 246 -18.53 -0.01 2.83
CA PHE A 246 -18.64 0.63 1.53
C PHE A 246 -17.94 2.00 1.50
N ARG A 247 -18.23 2.87 2.47
CA ARG A 247 -17.60 4.20 2.60
C ARG A 247 -16.08 4.09 2.86
N THR A 248 -15.68 3.14 3.70
CA THR A 248 -14.26 2.86 3.97
C THR A 248 -13.52 2.38 2.72
N ASP A 249 -14.16 1.51 1.91
CA ASP A 249 -13.61 1.04 0.64
C ASP A 249 -13.41 2.20 -0.33
N LEU A 250 -14.37 3.12 -0.44
CA LEU A 250 -14.25 4.32 -1.27
C LEU A 250 -13.10 5.22 -0.83
N LEU A 251 -13.01 5.57 0.47
CA LEU A 251 -11.90 6.35 1.04
C LEU A 251 -10.53 5.72 0.76
N THR A 252 -10.48 4.41 0.64
CA THR A 252 -9.25 3.68 0.32
C THR A 252 -9.15 3.29 -1.15
N CYS A 253 -9.89 3.91 -2.07
CA CYS A 253 -9.86 3.64 -3.52
C CYS A 253 -10.02 2.15 -3.85
N HIS A 254 -10.92 1.43 -3.16
CA HIS A 254 -11.37 0.13 -3.57
C HIS A 254 -12.60 0.29 -4.47
N VAL A 255 -12.53 -0.29 -5.65
CA VAL A 255 -13.70 -0.28 -6.57
C VAL A 255 -14.80 -1.15 -5.98
N PRO A 256 -16.06 -0.68 -5.92
CA PRO A 256 -17.19 -1.50 -5.52
C PRO A 256 -17.26 -2.81 -6.31
N ALA A 257 -17.74 -3.87 -5.66
CA ALA A 257 -17.89 -5.17 -6.30
C ALA A 257 -18.71 -5.05 -7.60
N GLN A 258 -18.41 -5.89 -8.58
CA GLN A 258 -19.10 -5.86 -9.88
C GLN A 258 -20.61 -6.08 -9.75
N ALA A 259 -21.05 -6.75 -8.69
CA ALA A 259 -22.44 -6.98 -8.34
C ALA A 259 -23.17 -5.76 -7.76
N ASP A 260 -22.43 -4.71 -7.34
CA ASP A 260 -23.02 -3.48 -6.82
C ASP A 260 -23.38 -2.52 -7.99
N VAL A 261 -24.45 -2.88 -8.70
CA VAL A 261 -24.94 -2.15 -9.87
C VAL A 261 -25.39 -0.73 -9.48
N THR A 262 -26.00 -0.57 -8.31
CA THR A 262 -26.52 0.72 -7.83
C THR A 262 -25.36 1.70 -7.61
N ALA A 263 -24.36 1.33 -6.83
CA ALA A 263 -23.22 2.19 -6.57
C ALA A 263 -22.49 2.60 -7.86
N ARG A 264 -22.38 1.69 -8.83
CA ARG A 264 -21.66 1.94 -10.08
C ARG A 264 -22.38 2.83 -11.08
N ASN A 265 -23.70 2.80 -11.08
CA ASN A 265 -24.53 3.49 -12.09
C ASN A 265 -25.16 4.78 -11.58
N TYR A 266 -25.30 4.95 -10.27
CA TYR A 266 -26.04 6.08 -9.68
C TYR A 266 -25.19 6.98 -8.79
N LEU A 267 -23.96 6.56 -8.39
CA LEU A 267 -23.05 7.40 -7.61
C LEU A 267 -21.91 7.91 -8.51
N ASP A 268 -21.61 9.19 -8.40
CA ASP A 268 -20.33 9.70 -8.91
C ASP A 268 -19.21 9.24 -7.97
N LEU A 269 -18.46 8.24 -8.43
CA LEU A 269 -17.33 7.68 -7.71
C LEU A 269 -16.02 8.40 -8.04
N THR A 270 -16.05 9.45 -8.86
CA THR A 270 -14.91 10.29 -9.17
C THR A 270 -14.73 11.35 -8.07
N ARG A 271 -15.83 11.97 -7.62
CA ARG A 271 -15.82 12.98 -6.57
C ARG A 271 -16.27 12.36 -5.25
N LEU A 272 -15.34 12.18 -4.31
CA LEU A 272 -15.58 11.58 -3.00
C LEU A 272 -15.45 12.58 -1.84
N ASP A 273 -15.44 13.86 -2.14
CA ASP A 273 -15.42 14.97 -1.17
C ASP A 273 -16.56 14.90 -0.15
N TRP A 274 -17.72 14.38 -0.54
CA TRP A 274 -18.85 14.14 0.37
C TRP A 274 -18.54 13.13 1.51
N LEU A 275 -17.43 12.41 1.45
CA LEU A 275 -16.93 11.56 2.54
C LEU A 275 -16.01 12.32 3.51
N GLN A 276 -15.93 13.64 3.41
CA GLN A 276 -15.12 14.45 4.32
C GLN A 276 -15.48 14.22 5.81
N PRO A 277 -16.75 14.11 6.21
CA PRO A 277 -17.08 13.84 7.61
C PRO A 277 -16.52 12.50 8.13
N GLU A 278 -16.50 11.46 7.29
CA GLU A 278 -15.91 10.18 7.65
C GLU A 278 -14.38 10.26 7.74
N ALA A 279 -13.76 10.96 6.80
CA ALA A 279 -12.32 11.19 6.84
C ALA A 279 -11.92 11.99 8.09
N GLN A 280 -12.70 13.02 8.46
CA GLN A 280 -12.46 13.82 9.66
C GLN A 280 -12.56 13.00 10.94
N ARG A 281 -13.61 12.17 11.08
CA ARG A 281 -13.76 11.28 12.25
C ARG A 281 -12.54 10.36 12.46
N ILE A 282 -11.93 9.89 11.36
CA ILE A 282 -10.72 9.05 11.45
C ILE A 282 -9.53 9.88 11.92
N GLY A 283 -9.34 11.08 11.37
CA GLY A 283 -8.28 12.00 11.77
C GLY A 283 -8.39 12.38 13.25
N ASP A 284 -9.59 12.80 13.67
CA ASP A 284 -9.89 13.18 15.06
C ASP A 284 -9.63 12.04 16.04
N TYR A 285 -10.01 10.81 15.66
CA TYR A 285 -9.72 9.64 16.50
C TYR A 285 -8.21 9.45 16.69
N ILE A 286 -7.41 9.54 15.62
CA ILE A 286 -5.96 9.36 15.71
C ILE A 286 -5.33 10.43 16.61
N GLU A 287 -5.70 11.69 16.40
CA GLU A 287 -5.21 12.82 17.20
C GLU A 287 -5.63 12.70 18.66
N GLN A 288 -6.89 12.35 18.94
CA GLN A 288 -7.40 12.11 20.29
C GLN A 288 -6.59 11.02 21.01
N GLN A 289 -6.28 9.91 20.31
CA GLN A 289 -5.42 8.87 20.89
C GLN A 289 -4.01 9.40 21.19
N GLY A 290 -3.49 10.31 20.38
CA GLY A 290 -2.24 11.04 20.64
C GLY A 290 -2.30 11.84 21.93
N LEU A 291 -3.36 12.63 22.13
CA LEU A 291 -3.58 13.38 23.35
C LEU A 291 -3.68 12.48 24.61
N ILE A 292 -4.45 11.41 24.51
CA ILE A 292 -4.56 10.41 25.59
C ILE A 292 -3.20 9.82 25.94
N ALA A 293 -2.39 9.46 24.93
CA ALA A 293 -1.06 8.87 25.14
C ALA A 293 -0.07 9.85 25.80
N ARG A 294 -0.29 11.17 25.67
CA ARG A 294 0.47 12.21 26.38
C ARG A 294 -0.06 12.52 27.79
N GLY A 295 -1.04 11.78 28.28
CA GLY A 295 -1.65 12.00 29.60
C GLY A 295 -2.68 13.14 29.61
N GLY A 296 -3.17 13.58 28.45
CA GLY A 296 -4.25 14.56 28.35
C GLY A 296 -5.58 13.99 28.83
N ASN A 297 -6.23 14.65 29.79
CA ASN A 297 -7.63 14.34 30.15
C ASN A 297 -8.54 14.82 29.01
N VAL A 298 -8.92 13.92 28.13
CA VAL A 298 -9.91 14.21 27.07
C VAL A 298 -11.28 14.06 27.67
N VAL A 299 -11.90 15.17 28.06
CA VAL A 299 -13.34 15.22 28.34
C VAL A 299 -14.03 15.17 26.96
N ALA A 300 -14.63 14.04 26.65
CA ALA A 300 -15.48 13.92 25.45
C ALA A 300 -16.66 14.89 25.61
N LEU A 301 -16.63 16.03 24.92
CA LEU A 301 -17.82 16.84 24.71
C LEU A 301 -18.76 16.02 23.84
N ARG A 302 -19.76 15.41 24.46
CA ARG A 302 -20.91 14.85 23.76
C ARG A 302 -21.69 16.03 23.17
N ALA A 303 -21.64 16.17 21.87
CA ALA A 303 -22.58 16.98 21.10
C ALA A 303 -23.85 16.17 20.83
#